data_c2112c77e9151f7139ccc538c0f3bf78
#
_entry.id   c2112c77e9151f7139ccc538c0f3bf78
#
_cell.length_a   1.000
_cell.length_b   1.000
_cell.length_c   1.000
_cell.angle_alpha   90.00
_cell.angle_beta   90.00
_cell.angle_gamma   90.00
#
_symmetry.space_group_name_H-M   'P 1'
#
loop_
_entity.id
_entity.type
_entity.pdbx_description
1 polymer ?
#
loop_
_entity_poly.entity_id
_entity_poly.type
_entity_poly.pdbx_seq_one_letter_code
_entity_poly.pdbx_strand_id
1 'polypeptide(L)'
;MRRNDPPPETHHVALTMNGSQATLTLSRPDKFNALNVAMIQELIEVLEWTAQRSAGRRDALVDDDGEPYLRTLVLRGDGKHFCAGADINMMRDAGANTPEENRADSARLDRLFNGLWAHPCFTVAATQGVALGGGAGLIACCDYVVATSNVRIALSEGKLGILPAVIGPYVYRRLGSANFRRLAMQASRIEADEALRVGFVERVVPLPENLDAAVEAIVAEVLTTGPSAVTLAKELTLGFDRWMDTDEALRAWTLDFTSRMRGSNEGQEGLSSFLEKRSPNWKENEE
;
A
#
# COMPACT_ATOMS: atom_id res chain seq x y z
N MET A 1 -9.24 18.13 6.53
CA MET A 1 -10.53 17.48 6.27
C MET A 1 -11.25 17.23 7.57
N ARG A 2 -12.56 17.50 7.65
CA ARG A 2 -13.38 17.23 8.83
C ARG A 2 -13.73 15.75 8.87
N ARG A 3 -14.07 15.24 10.07
CA ARG A 3 -14.37 13.81 10.35
C ARG A 3 -15.45 13.21 9.44
N ASN A 4 -16.42 14.01 9.00
CA ASN A 4 -17.58 13.62 8.18
C ASN A 4 -17.50 14.15 6.74
N ASP A 5 -16.32 14.54 6.25
CA ASP A 5 -16.20 14.95 4.85
C ASP A 5 -16.51 13.73 3.96
N PRO A 6 -17.31 13.89 2.90
CA PRO A 6 -17.57 12.81 1.95
C PRO A 6 -16.26 12.36 1.28
N PRO A 7 -16.24 11.16 0.69
CA PRO A 7 -15.06 10.73 -0.08
C PRO A 7 -14.78 11.73 -1.22
N PRO A 8 -13.52 11.90 -1.61
CA PRO A 8 -13.18 12.76 -2.75
C PRO A 8 -13.92 12.32 -4.01
N GLU A 9 -14.36 13.30 -4.82
CA GLU A 9 -14.86 13.01 -6.17
C GLU A 9 -13.69 12.58 -7.05
N THR A 10 -13.85 11.45 -7.75
CA THR A 10 -12.80 10.86 -8.59
C THR A 10 -13.35 10.41 -9.94
N HIS A 11 -12.51 10.48 -10.99
CA HIS A 11 -12.85 10.08 -12.34
C HIS A 11 -11.97 8.93 -12.87
N HIS A 12 -10.76 8.80 -12.32
CA HIS A 12 -9.75 7.82 -12.73
C HIS A 12 -9.45 6.79 -11.65
N VAL A 13 -10.04 6.97 -10.46
CA VAL A 13 -9.92 6.04 -9.33
C VAL A 13 -11.33 5.77 -8.81
N ALA A 14 -11.71 4.51 -8.70
CA ALA A 14 -12.96 4.16 -8.02
C ALA A 14 -12.66 3.75 -6.57
N LEU A 15 -13.39 4.32 -5.62
CA LEU A 15 -13.35 3.94 -4.21
C LEU A 15 -14.63 3.22 -3.84
N THR A 16 -14.51 2.00 -3.33
CA THR A 16 -15.62 1.25 -2.74
C THR A 16 -15.31 0.89 -1.30
N MET A 17 -16.35 0.88 -0.47
CA MET A 17 -16.27 0.56 0.95
C MET A 17 -17.09 -0.70 1.24
N ASN A 18 -16.53 -1.62 2.01
CA ASN A 18 -17.23 -2.81 2.49
C ASN A 18 -16.81 -3.05 3.94
N GLY A 19 -17.66 -2.64 4.89
CA GLY A 19 -17.33 -2.66 6.30
C GLY A 19 -16.01 -1.92 6.58
N SER A 20 -15.07 -2.59 7.22
CA SER A 20 -13.75 -2.04 7.56
C SER A 20 -12.71 -2.12 6.42
N GLN A 21 -13.12 -2.51 5.21
CA GLN A 21 -12.27 -2.57 4.03
C GLN A 21 -12.59 -1.45 3.05
N ALA A 22 -11.56 -0.73 2.57
CA ALA A 22 -11.63 0.13 1.39
C ALA A 22 -10.95 -0.55 0.20
N THR A 23 -11.53 -0.42 -1.00
CA THR A 23 -10.91 -0.87 -2.25
C THR A 23 -10.74 0.31 -3.20
N LEU A 24 -9.52 0.58 -3.60
CA LEU A 24 -9.13 1.55 -4.62
C LEU A 24 -8.87 0.84 -5.92
N THR A 25 -9.63 1.19 -6.96
CA THR A 25 -9.46 0.63 -8.31
C THR A 25 -8.94 1.71 -9.25
N LEU A 26 -7.79 1.47 -9.87
CA LEU A 26 -7.28 2.31 -10.96
C LEU A 26 -8.17 2.10 -12.18
N SER A 27 -8.82 3.16 -12.69
CA SER A 27 -9.93 3.07 -13.65
C SER A 27 -9.65 3.80 -14.97
N ARG A 28 -8.50 3.49 -15.59
CA ARG A 28 -8.12 3.89 -16.95
C ARG A 28 -7.70 2.67 -17.79
N PRO A 29 -8.56 1.64 -17.94
CA PRO A 29 -8.17 0.38 -18.58
C PRO A 29 -7.76 0.53 -20.04
N ASP A 30 -8.30 1.50 -20.79
CA ASP A 30 -7.95 1.86 -22.15
C ASP A 30 -6.50 2.41 -22.28
N LYS A 31 -5.91 2.86 -21.19
CA LYS A 31 -4.51 3.33 -21.05
C LYS A 31 -3.69 2.39 -20.16
N PHE A 32 -4.15 1.15 -19.96
CA PHE A 32 -3.50 0.17 -19.06
C PHE A 32 -3.27 0.72 -17.66
N ASN A 33 -4.18 1.55 -17.17
CA ASN A 33 -4.12 2.25 -15.88
C ASN A 33 -2.83 3.08 -15.68
N ALA A 34 -2.30 3.64 -16.76
CA ALA A 34 -1.13 4.53 -16.67
C ALA A 34 -1.45 5.77 -15.84
N LEU A 35 -0.52 6.14 -14.97
CA LEU A 35 -0.62 7.24 -14.02
C LEU A 35 -0.43 8.59 -14.74
N ASN A 36 -1.51 9.32 -14.93
CA ASN A 36 -1.48 10.73 -15.36
C ASN A 36 -1.61 11.66 -14.14
N VAL A 37 -1.45 12.96 -14.35
CA VAL A 37 -1.50 13.96 -13.27
C VAL A 37 -2.80 13.88 -12.47
N ALA A 38 -3.96 13.74 -13.15
CA ALA A 38 -5.26 13.67 -12.50
C ALA A 38 -5.38 12.43 -11.62
N MET A 39 -5.06 11.22 -12.14
CA MET A 39 -5.10 9.98 -11.35
C MET A 39 -4.15 10.02 -10.16
N ILE A 40 -2.95 10.59 -10.31
CA ILE A 40 -2.00 10.76 -9.22
C ILE A 40 -2.60 11.62 -8.11
N GLN A 41 -3.23 12.74 -8.47
CA GLN A 41 -3.87 13.64 -7.53
C GLN A 41 -5.06 12.98 -6.83
N GLU A 42 -5.93 12.32 -7.57
CA GLU A 42 -7.06 11.57 -7.02
C GLU A 42 -6.60 10.48 -6.03
N LEU A 43 -5.54 9.72 -6.38
CA LEU A 43 -4.97 8.71 -5.49
C LEU A 43 -4.44 9.33 -4.19
N ILE A 44 -3.75 10.47 -4.25
CA ILE A 44 -3.25 11.17 -3.07
C ILE A 44 -4.43 11.56 -2.17
N GLU A 45 -5.47 12.17 -2.72
CA GLU A 45 -6.63 12.63 -1.97
C GLU A 45 -7.39 11.47 -1.31
N VAL A 46 -7.60 10.37 -2.04
CA VAL A 46 -8.26 9.18 -1.52
C VAL A 46 -7.42 8.49 -0.45
N LEU A 47 -6.10 8.40 -0.63
CA LEU A 47 -5.20 7.84 0.39
C LEU A 47 -5.20 8.68 1.67
N GLU A 48 -5.21 10.01 1.57
CA GLU A 48 -5.30 10.89 2.72
C GLU A 48 -6.66 10.78 3.43
N TRP A 49 -7.74 10.68 2.65
CA TRP A 49 -9.09 10.52 3.17
C TRP A 49 -9.24 9.16 3.91
N THR A 50 -8.78 8.06 3.32
CA THR A 50 -8.84 6.73 3.93
C THR A 50 -7.92 6.62 5.15
N ALA A 51 -6.73 7.22 5.11
CA ALA A 51 -5.80 7.23 6.24
C ALA A 51 -6.37 7.90 7.49
N GLN A 52 -7.19 8.95 7.33
CA GLN A 52 -7.87 9.63 8.44
C GLN A 52 -8.98 8.78 9.06
N ARG A 53 -9.46 7.77 8.36
CA ARG A 53 -10.50 6.82 8.79
C ARG A 53 -9.97 5.48 9.27
N SER A 54 -8.66 5.37 9.48
CA SER A 54 -8.06 4.15 10.01
C SER A 54 -8.45 3.93 11.48
N ALA A 55 -8.97 2.74 11.80
CA ALA A 55 -9.29 2.31 13.15
C ALA A 55 -8.10 2.44 14.11
N GLY A 56 -6.90 2.04 13.65
CA GLY A 56 -5.68 2.13 14.45
C GLY A 56 -5.23 3.56 14.79
N ARG A 57 -5.58 4.55 13.95
CA ARG A 57 -5.34 5.97 14.26
C ARG A 57 -6.42 6.57 15.13
N ARG A 58 -7.62 6.00 15.11
CA ARG A 58 -8.77 6.50 15.86
C ARG A 58 -8.89 5.90 17.25
N ASP A 59 -8.17 4.80 17.51
CA ASP A 59 -8.32 3.99 18.72
C ASP A 59 -9.79 3.60 18.96
N ALA A 60 -10.50 3.33 17.85
CA ALA A 60 -11.92 2.96 17.83
C ALA A 60 -12.23 2.11 16.59
N LEU A 61 -13.19 1.21 16.72
CA LEU A 61 -13.64 0.33 15.62
C LEU A 61 -14.73 0.96 14.76
N VAL A 62 -15.56 1.78 15.37
CA VAL A 62 -16.68 2.47 14.72
C VAL A 62 -16.66 3.96 15.07
N ASP A 63 -17.29 4.76 14.24
CA ASP A 63 -17.50 6.18 14.50
C ASP A 63 -18.75 6.43 15.38
N ASP A 64 -19.10 7.71 15.56
CA ASP A 64 -20.22 8.12 16.40
C ASP A 64 -21.59 7.71 15.82
N ASP A 65 -21.66 7.44 14.52
CA ASP A 65 -22.85 6.98 13.81
C ASP A 65 -22.92 5.44 13.72
N GLY A 66 -21.91 4.73 14.23
CA GLY A 66 -21.82 3.26 14.22
C GLY A 66 -21.17 2.70 12.95
N GLU A 67 -20.68 3.56 12.04
CA GLU A 67 -20.01 3.12 10.81
C GLU A 67 -18.60 2.65 11.10
N PRO A 68 -18.16 1.52 10.52
CA PRO A 68 -16.85 0.96 10.80
C PRO A 68 -15.71 1.85 10.29
N TYR A 69 -14.67 2.02 11.11
CA TYR A 69 -13.41 2.56 10.67
C TYR A 69 -12.62 1.55 9.85
N LEU A 70 -11.78 2.06 8.94
CA LEU A 70 -10.98 1.24 8.03
C LEU A 70 -9.85 0.50 8.76
N ARG A 71 -9.67 -0.75 8.39
CA ARG A 71 -8.60 -1.63 8.86
C ARG A 71 -7.71 -2.11 7.71
N THR A 72 -8.29 -2.25 6.52
CA THR A 72 -7.59 -2.73 5.31
C THR A 72 -7.86 -1.83 4.12
N LEU A 73 -6.88 -1.74 3.22
CA LEU A 73 -6.94 -1.02 1.97
C LEU A 73 -6.46 -1.93 0.84
N VAL A 74 -7.33 -2.22 -0.12
CA VAL A 74 -7.01 -3.03 -1.29
C VAL A 74 -6.79 -2.10 -2.48
N LEU A 75 -5.66 -2.24 -3.18
CA LEU A 75 -5.37 -1.54 -4.42
C LEU A 75 -5.41 -2.51 -5.59
N ARG A 76 -6.18 -2.18 -6.63
CA ARG A 76 -6.32 -3.01 -7.84
C ARG A 76 -6.39 -2.17 -9.11
N GLY A 77 -6.24 -2.82 -10.26
CA GLY A 77 -6.43 -2.20 -11.56
C GLY A 77 -7.65 -2.77 -12.27
N ASP A 78 -8.43 -1.91 -12.93
CA ASP A 78 -9.52 -2.33 -13.80
C ASP A 78 -8.99 -2.95 -15.11
N GLY A 79 -9.70 -3.93 -15.64
CA GLY A 79 -9.40 -4.58 -16.89
C GLY A 79 -8.20 -5.53 -16.85
N LYS A 80 -7.46 -5.60 -17.96
CA LYS A 80 -6.39 -6.60 -18.19
C LYS A 80 -5.12 -6.38 -17.37
N HIS A 81 -4.85 -5.17 -16.93
CA HIS A 81 -3.56 -4.76 -16.41
C HIS A 81 -3.72 -3.99 -15.11
N PHE A 82 -2.80 -4.22 -14.17
CA PHE A 82 -2.77 -3.46 -12.93
C PHE A 82 -2.41 -1.99 -13.22
N CYS A 83 -1.19 -1.71 -13.71
CA CYS A 83 -0.74 -0.36 -14.00
C CYS A 83 0.52 -0.37 -14.89
N ALA A 84 0.48 0.32 -16.01
CA ALA A 84 1.62 0.42 -16.95
C ALA A 84 2.68 1.46 -16.55
N GLY A 85 2.55 2.10 -15.39
CA GLY A 85 3.48 3.14 -14.91
C GLY A 85 3.02 4.55 -15.25
N ALA A 86 3.96 5.50 -15.31
CA ALA A 86 3.64 6.88 -15.65
C ALA A 86 3.14 7.00 -17.11
N ASP A 87 2.16 7.87 -17.33
CA ASP A 87 1.64 8.13 -18.67
C ASP A 87 2.74 8.73 -19.56
N ILE A 88 3.02 8.05 -20.70
CA ILE A 88 4.15 8.39 -21.56
C ILE A 88 4.01 9.81 -22.17
N ASN A 89 2.79 10.28 -22.38
CA ASN A 89 2.58 11.64 -22.88
C ASN A 89 2.93 12.65 -21.80
N MET A 90 2.49 12.43 -20.54
CA MET A 90 2.89 13.26 -19.41
C MET A 90 4.43 13.32 -19.27
N MET A 91 5.10 12.16 -19.40
CA MET A 91 6.57 12.10 -19.30
C MET A 91 7.27 12.84 -20.45
N ARG A 92 6.76 12.71 -21.67
CA ARG A 92 7.31 13.44 -22.85
C ARG A 92 7.13 14.94 -22.68
N ASP A 93 5.94 15.37 -22.26
CA ASP A 93 5.62 16.79 -22.11
C ASP A 93 6.45 17.43 -20.98
N ALA A 94 6.80 16.67 -19.96
CA ALA A 94 7.74 17.08 -18.90
C ALA A 94 9.16 17.40 -19.42
N GLY A 95 9.54 16.94 -20.60
CA GLY A 95 10.80 17.33 -21.24
C GLY A 95 10.92 18.81 -21.60
N ALA A 96 9.81 19.54 -21.68
CA ALA A 96 9.75 20.97 -21.88
C ALA A 96 9.72 21.81 -20.59
N ASN A 97 9.58 21.15 -19.43
CA ASN A 97 9.49 21.79 -18.13
C ASN A 97 10.86 22.30 -17.64
N THR A 98 10.82 23.31 -16.78
CA THR A 98 11.99 23.74 -16.02
C THR A 98 12.42 22.65 -15.01
N PRO A 99 13.68 22.68 -14.51
CA PRO A 99 14.11 21.77 -13.44
C PRO A 99 13.21 21.84 -12.19
N GLU A 100 12.71 23.02 -11.84
CA GLU A 100 11.83 23.27 -10.71
C GLU A 100 10.47 22.61 -10.91
N GLU A 101 9.88 22.71 -12.09
CA GLU A 101 8.61 22.07 -12.46
C GLU A 101 8.76 20.54 -12.45
N ASN A 102 9.84 20.00 -13.03
CA ASN A 102 10.14 18.57 -12.99
C ASN A 102 10.34 18.05 -11.57
N ARG A 103 10.96 18.84 -10.68
CA ARG A 103 11.09 18.51 -9.27
C ARG A 103 9.72 18.50 -8.57
N ALA A 104 8.85 19.44 -8.87
CA ALA A 104 7.50 19.50 -8.32
C ALA A 104 6.65 18.28 -8.74
N ASP A 105 6.77 17.85 -10.01
CA ASP A 105 6.11 16.64 -10.51
C ASP A 105 6.65 15.38 -9.82
N SER A 106 7.95 15.29 -9.64
CA SER A 106 8.57 14.19 -8.89
C SER A 106 8.13 14.17 -7.41
N ALA A 107 7.98 15.34 -6.78
CA ALA A 107 7.49 15.46 -5.40
C ALA A 107 6.01 15.03 -5.29
N ARG A 108 5.19 15.25 -6.32
CA ARG A 108 3.81 14.74 -6.34
C ARG A 108 3.77 13.22 -6.39
N LEU A 109 4.61 12.61 -7.23
CA LEU A 109 4.78 11.15 -7.26
C LEU A 109 5.28 10.60 -5.93
N ASP A 110 6.28 11.24 -5.32
CA ASP A 110 6.78 10.84 -3.99
C ASP A 110 5.67 10.90 -2.93
N ARG A 111 4.83 11.95 -2.93
CA ARG A 111 3.68 12.06 -2.03
C ARG A 111 2.71 10.88 -2.19
N LEU A 112 2.44 10.45 -3.44
CA LEU A 112 1.61 9.27 -3.71
C LEU A 112 2.24 8.01 -3.10
N PHE A 113 3.49 7.70 -3.44
CA PHE A 113 4.14 6.47 -2.99
C PHE A 113 4.34 6.46 -1.47
N ASN A 114 4.79 7.57 -0.90
CA ASN A 114 4.94 7.68 0.55
C ASN A 114 3.59 7.57 1.28
N GLY A 115 2.53 8.16 0.73
CA GLY A 115 1.18 8.07 1.29
C GLY A 115 0.65 6.63 1.34
N LEU A 116 0.91 5.85 0.30
CA LEU A 116 0.54 4.43 0.25
C LEU A 116 1.43 3.59 1.19
N TRP A 117 2.75 3.80 1.16
CA TRP A 117 3.70 3.03 1.97
C TRP A 117 3.54 3.27 3.48
N ALA A 118 3.22 4.50 3.88
CA ALA A 118 2.97 4.87 5.27
C ALA A 118 1.48 4.81 5.65
N HIS A 119 0.62 4.23 4.80
CA HIS A 119 -0.82 4.18 5.06
C HIS A 119 -1.11 3.37 6.34
N PRO A 120 -1.92 3.90 7.29
CA PRO A 120 -2.10 3.28 8.60
C PRO A 120 -2.88 1.95 8.56
N CYS A 121 -3.70 1.71 7.52
CA CYS A 121 -4.34 0.41 7.32
C CYS A 121 -3.34 -0.61 6.75
N PHE A 122 -3.61 -1.90 6.90
CA PHE A 122 -2.91 -2.93 6.16
C PHE A 122 -3.28 -2.83 4.67
N THR A 123 -2.27 -2.76 3.80
CA THR A 123 -2.46 -2.52 2.38
C THR A 123 -2.18 -3.77 1.55
N VAL A 124 -3.11 -4.13 0.67
CA VAL A 124 -3.00 -5.29 -0.22
C VAL A 124 -3.07 -4.83 -1.68
N ALA A 125 -2.11 -5.22 -2.50
CA ALA A 125 -2.22 -5.08 -3.95
C ALA A 125 -2.75 -6.36 -4.59
N ALA A 126 -3.84 -6.26 -5.37
CA ALA A 126 -4.36 -7.32 -6.21
C ALA A 126 -3.94 -7.05 -7.66
N THR A 127 -3.00 -7.83 -8.18
CA THR A 127 -2.23 -7.48 -9.38
C THR A 127 -2.40 -8.51 -10.50
N GLN A 128 -2.82 -8.04 -11.67
CA GLN A 128 -2.90 -8.85 -12.90
C GLN A 128 -2.19 -8.17 -14.08
N GLY A 129 -1.76 -8.97 -15.06
CA GLY A 129 -1.16 -8.48 -16.29
C GLY A 129 0.14 -7.71 -16.05
N VAL A 130 0.22 -6.41 -16.37
CA VAL A 130 1.45 -5.64 -16.19
C VAL A 130 1.41 -4.72 -14.97
N ALA A 131 2.56 -4.63 -14.28
CA ALA A 131 2.88 -3.63 -13.28
C ALA A 131 4.28 -3.07 -13.58
N LEU A 132 4.36 -1.92 -14.27
CA LEU A 132 5.62 -1.40 -14.82
C LEU A 132 5.94 -0.04 -14.20
N GLY A 133 7.22 0.25 -14.00
CA GLY A 133 7.67 1.54 -13.49
C GLY A 133 6.90 1.99 -12.24
N GLY A 134 6.16 3.08 -12.33
CA GLY A 134 5.29 3.55 -11.24
C GLY A 134 4.28 2.50 -10.76
N GLY A 135 3.80 1.59 -11.64
CA GLY A 135 2.96 0.45 -11.25
C GLY A 135 3.70 -0.54 -10.36
N ALA A 136 4.97 -0.82 -10.66
CA ALA A 136 5.84 -1.60 -9.79
C ALA A 136 6.10 -0.87 -8.45
N GLY A 137 6.21 0.46 -8.48
CA GLY A 137 6.29 1.29 -7.29
C GLY A 137 5.06 1.17 -6.39
N LEU A 138 3.86 1.22 -6.97
CA LEU A 138 2.62 1.07 -6.21
C LEU A 138 2.56 -0.28 -5.46
N ILE A 139 2.85 -1.39 -6.15
CA ILE A 139 2.84 -2.70 -5.48
C ILE A 139 3.95 -2.83 -4.44
N ALA A 140 5.11 -2.20 -4.66
CA ALA A 140 6.20 -2.20 -3.69
C ALA A 140 5.87 -1.45 -2.39
N CYS A 141 4.94 -0.49 -2.45
CA CYS A 141 4.46 0.26 -1.29
C CYS A 141 3.40 -0.48 -0.47
N CYS A 142 2.79 -1.54 -0.99
CA CYS A 142 1.78 -2.32 -0.26
C CYS A 142 2.43 -3.31 0.70
N ASP A 143 1.73 -3.64 1.80
CA ASP A 143 2.22 -4.60 2.80
C ASP A 143 2.18 -6.03 2.26
N TYR A 144 1.21 -6.33 1.39
CA TYR A 144 1.04 -7.66 0.78
C TYR A 144 0.66 -7.53 -0.69
N VAL A 145 1.19 -8.40 -1.53
CA VAL A 145 0.89 -8.43 -2.97
C VAL A 145 0.42 -9.81 -3.39
N VAL A 146 -0.80 -9.89 -3.90
CA VAL A 146 -1.32 -11.05 -4.60
C VAL A 146 -1.24 -10.78 -6.09
N ALA A 147 -0.68 -11.69 -6.85
CA ALA A 147 -0.59 -11.57 -8.30
C ALA A 147 -1.17 -12.78 -9.02
N THR A 148 -1.66 -12.57 -10.23
CA THR A 148 -2.00 -13.67 -11.13
C THR A 148 -0.75 -14.27 -11.79
N SER A 149 -0.84 -15.53 -12.26
CA SER A 149 0.25 -16.21 -12.96
C SER A 149 0.74 -15.50 -14.24
N ASN A 150 -0.11 -14.64 -14.81
CA ASN A 150 0.24 -13.86 -16.00
C ASN A 150 0.88 -12.50 -15.70
N VAL A 151 1.19 -12.20 -14.42
CA VAL A 151 1.79 -10.91 -14.05
C VAL A 151 3.16 -10.72 -14.70
N ARG A 152 3.45 -9.48 -15.09
CA ARG A 152 4.74 -9.03 -15.60
C ARG A 152 5.12 -7.74 -14.88
N ILE A 153 6.20 -7.79 -14.11
CA ILE A 153 6.66 -6.65 -13.31
C ILE A 153 8.00 -6.17 -13.86
N ALA A 154 8.20 -4.86 -13.95
CA ALA A 154 9.50 -4.29 -14.35
C ALA A 154 9.74 -2.91 -13.76
N LEU A 155 11.00 -2.61 -13.47
CA LEU A 155 11.52 -1.25 -13.33
C LEU A 155 11.92 -0.78 -14.73
N SER A 156 10.93 -0.32 -15.51
CA SER A 156 11.07 -0.13 -16.96
C SER A 156 11.76 1.18 -17.36
N GLU A 157 12.07 2.04 -16.42
CA GLU A 157 12.61 3.38 -16.58
C GLU A 157 13.91 3.38 -17.39
N GLY A 158 14.79 2.40 -17.18
CA GLY A 158 16.06 2.28 -17.91
C GLY A 158 15.90 2.08 -19.41
N LYS A 159 14.75 1.50 -19.88
CA LYS A 159 14.44 1.38 -21.32
C LYS A 159 14.10 2.72 -21.96
N LEU A 160 13.76 3.73 -21.16
CA LEU A 160 13.43 5.09 -21.57
C LEU A 160 14.60 6.05 -21.32
N GLY A 161 15.76 5.58 -20.87
CA GLY A 161 16.92 6.41 -20.56
C GLY A 161 16.77 7.23 -19.27
N ILE A 162 15.84 6.86 -18.38
CA ILE A 162 15.61 7.49 -17.08
C ILE A 162 15.79 6.49 -15.94
N LEU A 163 15.60 6.92 -14.70
CA LEU A 163 15.87 6.13 -13.52
C LEU A 163 14.60 5.92 -12.68
N PRO A 164 14.43 4.74 -12.04
CA PRO A 164 13.35 4.49 -11.07
C PRO A 164 13.66 5.16 -9.71
N ALA A 165 14.00 6.46 -9.71
CA ALA A 165 14.52 7.13 -8.52
C ALA A 165 13.43 7.36 -7.47
N VAL A 166 12.23 7.79 -7.87
CA VAL A 166 11.13 8.09 -6.92
C VAL A 166 10.58 6.81 -6.29
N ILE A 167 10.44 5.74 -7.06
CA ILE A 167 10.00 4.43 -6.53
C ILE A 167 11.13 3.65 -5.88
N GLY A 168 12.38 4.04 -6.14
CA GLY A 168 13.58 3.33 -5.73
C GLY A 168 13.64 2.96 -4.25
N PRO A 169 13.41 3.88 -3.31
CA PRO A 169 13.45 3.59 -1.88
C PRO A 169 12.51 2.47 -1.45
N TYR A 170 11.30 2.41 -1.99
CA TYR A 170 10.28 1.42 -1.66
C TYR A 170 10.61 0.05 -2.25
N VAL A 171 10.98 0.01 -3.53
CA VAL A 171 11.40 -1.23 -4.21
C VAL A 171 12.68 -1.79 -3.59
N TYR A 172 13.64 -0.92 -3.24
CA TYR A 172 14.89 -1.33 -2.58
C TYR A 172 14.64 -1.99 -1.22
N ARG A 173 13.76 -1.40 -0.40
CA ARG A 173 13.39 -1.98 0.91
C ARG A 173 12.72 -3.34 0.75
N ARG A 174 11.84 -3.47 -0.24
CA ARG A 174 11.11 -4.70 -0.51
C ARG A 174 12.02 -5.83 -1.03
N LEU A 175 12.92 -5.53 -1.95
CA LEU A 175 13.70 -6.54 -2.69
C LEU A 175 15.14 -6.72 -2.20
N GLY A 176 15.64 -5.79 -1.42
CA GLY A 176 17.04 -5.69 -1.07
C GLY A 176 17.93 -5.21 -2.23
N SER A 177 19.17 -4.86 -1.89
CA SER A 177 20.15 -4.22 -2.77
C SER A 177 20.39 -5.01 -4.07
N ALA A 178 20.63 -6.32 -3.97
CA ALA A 178 21.02 -7.13 -5.12
C ALA A 178 19.92 -7.23 -6.18
N ASN A 179 18.67 -7.51 -5.76
CA ASN A 179 17.53 -7.63 -6.67
C ASN A 179 17.14 -6.26 -7.26
N PHE A 180 17.09 -5.22 -6.43
CA PHE A 180 16.81 -3.86 -6.92
C PHE A 180 17.81 -3.45 -7.99
N ARG A 181 19.13 -3.59 -7.71
CA ARG A 181 20.21 -3.22 -8.65
C ARG A 181 20.08 -3.97 -9.96
N ARG A 182 19.89 -5.28 -9.90
CA ARG A 182 19.73 -6.13 -11.10
C ARG A 182 18.52 -5.69 -11.92
N LEU A 183 17.35 -5.57 -11.32
CA LEU A 183 16.11 -5.23 -12.03
C LEU A 183 16.13 -3.80 -12.60
N ALA A 184 16.66 -2.83 -11.87
CA ALA A 184 16.79 -1.45 -12.34
C ALA A 184 17.76 -1.34 -13.53
N MET A 185 18.90 -2.05 -13.49
CA MET A 185 19.89 -2.00 -14.57
C MET A 185 19.48 -2.79 -15.82
N GLN A 186 18.81 -3.93 -15.66
CA GLN A 186 18.32 -4.73 -16.79
C GLN A 186 17.03 -4.14 -17.39
N ALA A 187 16.20 -3.52 -16.58
CA ALA A 187 14.87 -3.02 -16.93
C ALA A 187 14.01 -4.07 -17.68
N SER A 188 14.27 -5.35 -17.39
CA SER A 188 13.57 -6.50 -17.96
C SER A 188 12.32 -6.80 -17.16
N ARG A 189 11.33 -7.40 -17.83
CA ARG A 189 10.12 -7.90 -17.15
C ARG A 189 10.44 -9.22 -16.47
N ILE A 190 10.04 -9.34 -15.21
CA ILE A 190 10.02 -10.61 -14.48
C ILE A 190 8.61 -11.18 -14.46
N GLU A 191 8.51 -12.49 -14.47
CA GLU A 191 7.26 -13.25 -14.43
C GLU A 191 6.89 -13.61 -13.00
N ALA A 192 5.69 -14.17 -12.81
CA ALA A 192 5.11 -14.48 -11.52
C ALA A 192 6.05 -15.28 -10.59
N ASP A 193 6.66 -16.35 -11.10
CA ASP A 193 7.53 -17.23 -10.31
C ASP A 193 8.79 -16.49 -9.84
N GLU A 194 9.38 -15.66 -10.71
CA GLU A 194 10.52 -14.84 -10.30
C GLU A 194 10.11 -13.73 -9.35
N ALA A 195 8.96 -13.09 -9.57
CA ALA A 195 8.42 -12.07 -8.68
C ALA A 195 8.17 -12.61 -7.26
N LEU A 196 7.64 -13.82 -7.15
CA LEU A 196 7.48 -14.55 -5.88
C LEU A 196 8.86 -14.85 -5.24
N ARG A 197 9.79 -15.38 -6.04
CA ARG A 197 11.12 -15.75 -5.55
C ARG A 197 11.95 -14.57 -5.03
N VAL A 198 11.81 -13.39 -5.62
CA VAL A 198 12.55 -12.18 -5.19
C VAL A 198 11.83 -11.36 -4.13
N GLY A 199 10.61 -11.75 -3.74
CA GLY A 199 9.81 -11.07 -2.73
C GLY A 199 9.06 -9.82 -3.25
N PHE A 200 8.85 -9.71 -4.56
CA PHE A 200 7.98 -8.67 -5.13
C PHE A 200 6.51 -8.98 -4.88
N VAL A 201 6.17 -10.26 -4.84
CA VAL A 201 4.84 -10.81 -4.65
C VAL A 201 4.90 -11.84 -3.53
N GLU A 202 3.90 -11.88 -2.64
CA GLU A 202 3.80 -12.86 -1.56
C GLU A 202 2.97 -14.08 -1.97
N ARG A 203 2.01 -13.89 -2.89
CA ARG A 203 1.13 -14.98 -3.33
C ARG A 203 0.82 -14.89 -4.82
N VAL A 204 0.91 -16.02 -5.52
CA VAL A 204 0.49 -16.15 -6.92
C VAL A 204 -0.77 -17.01 -6.99
N VAL A 205 -1.76 -16.53 -7.74
CA VAL A 205 -3.00 -17.26 -8.05
C VAL A 205 -3.07 -17.56 -9.55
N PRO A 206 -3.75 -18.64 -9.97
CA PRO A 206 -3.76 -19.04 -11.36
C PRO A 206 -4.36 -18.00 -12.32
N LEU A 207 -5.52 -17.44 -11.97
CA LEU A 207 -6.35 -16.63 -12.86
C LEU A 207 -6.86 -15.38 -12.14
N PRO A 208 -7.26 -14.31 -12.87
CA PRO A 208 -7.80 -13.10 -12.29
C PRO A 208 -9.01 -13.29 -11.37
N GLU A 209 -9.91 -14.22 -11.68
CA GLU A 209 -11.07 -14.56 -10.87
C GLU A 209 -10.72 -15.17 -9.50
N ASN A 210 -9.49 -15.61 -9.31
CA ASN A 210 -9.01 -16.10 -8.02
C ASN A 210 -8.44 -15.00 -7.10
N LEU A 211 -8.28 -13.76 -7.62
CA LEU A 211 -7.71 -12.66 -6.85
C LEU A 211 -8.59 -12.29 -5.66
N ASP A 212 -9.89 -12.17 -5.86
CA ASP A 212 -10.82 -11.72 -4.83
C ASP A 212 -10.82 -12.68 -3.63
N ALA A 213 -10.98 -13.97 -3.85
CA ALA A 213 -10.91 -14.97 -2.78
C ALA A 213 -9.56 -14.99 -2.06
N ALA A 214 -8.45 -14.72 -2.78
CA ALA A 214 -7.13 -14.63 -2.16
C ALA A 214 -6.97 -13.37 -1.28
N VAL A 215 -7.52 -12.24 -1.74
CA VAL A 215 -7.53 -10.98 -0.98
C VAL A 215 -8.42 -11.11 0.25
N GLU A 216 -9.62 -11.66 0.11
CA GLU A 216 -10.55 -11.89 1.22
C GLU A 216 -9.92 -12.73 2.33
N ALA A 217 -9.21 -13.81 1.97
CA ALA A 217 -8.51 -14.65 2.95
C ALA A 217 -7.43 -13.87 3.72
N ILE A 218 -6.70 -12.96 3.08
CA ILE A 218 -5.69 -12.12 3.73
C ILE A 218 -6.34 -11.06 4.61
N VAL A 219 -7.39 -10.42 4.12
CA VAL A 219 -8.17 -9.45 4.88
C VAL A 219 -8.75 -10.10 6.14
N ALA A 220 -9.37 -11.27 6.01
CA ALA A 220 -9.90 -12.01 7.16
C ALA A 220 -8.82 -12.31 8.21
N GLU A 221 -7.62 -12.69 7.79
CA GLU A 221 -6.48 -12.91 8.72
C GLU A 221 -6.09 -11.60 9.44
N VAL A 222 -5.96 -10.50 8.72
CA VAL A 222 -5.61 -9.20 9.31
C VAL A 222 -6.68 -8.72 10.29
N LEU A 223 -7.95 -8.99 10.02
CA LEU A 223 -9.06 -8.61 10.89
C LEU A 223 -9.07 -9.37 12.24
N THR A 224 -8.29 -10.44 12.38
CA THR A 224 -8.07 -11.09 13.69
C THR A 224 -7.08 -10.34 14.58
N THR A 225 -6.28 -9.42 14.02
CA THR A 225 -5.24 -8.65 14.72
C THR A 225 -5.80 -7.32 15.22
N GLY A 226 -5.38 -6.85 16.39
CA GLY A 226 -5.79 -5.55 16.92
C GLY A 226 -5.48 -4.39 15.95
N PRO A 227 -6.42 -3.48 15.67
CA PRO A 227 -6.24 -2.44 14.65
C PRO A 227 -5.11 -1.47 14.98
N SER A 228 -4.94 -1.08 16.24
CA SER A 228 -3.80 -0.24 16.66
C SER A 228 -2.48 -0.99 16.56
N ALA A 229 -2.48 -2.29 16.87
CA ALA A 229 -1.29 -3.14 16.74
C ALA A 229 -0.82 -3.22 15.27
N VAL A 230 -1.73 -3.35 14.29
CA VAL A 230 -1.40 -3.32 12.85
C VAL A 230 -0.77 -1.99 12.46
N THR A 231 -1.42 -0.87 12.82
CA THR A 231 -0.92 0.48 12.50
C THR A 231 0.46 0.72 13.11
N LEU A 232 0.62 0.38 14.39
CA LEU A 232 1.86 0.61 15.13
C LEU A 232 2.99 -0.34 14.71
N ALA A 233 2.69 -1.58 14.27
CA ALA A 233 3.70 -2.45 13.67
C ALA A 233 4.29 -1.85 12.39
N LYS A 234 3.46 -1.18 11.57
CA LYS A 234 3.95 -0.43 10.40
C LYS A 234 4.81 0.77 10.82
N GLU A 235 4.36 1.57 11.80
CA GLU A 235 5.16 2.68 12.34
C GLU A 235 6.50 2.21 12.91
N LEU A 236 6.52 1.06 13.59
CA LEU A 236 7.74 0.44 14.10
C LEU A 236 8.72 0.11 12.97
N THR A 237 8.22 -0.50 11.88
CA THR A 237 9.02 -0.81 10.70
C THR A 237 9.57 0.46 10.04
N LEU A 238 8.73 1.50 9.89
CA LEU A 238 9.15 2.79 9.36
C LEU A 238 10.21 3.46 10.24
N GLY A 239 10.08 3.29 11.57
CA GLY A 239 11.08 3.75 12.54
C GLY A 239 12.43 3.05 12.34
N PHE A 240 12.45 1.73 12.23
CA PHE A 240 13.67 0.96 11.96
C PHE A 240 14.35 1.38 10.66
N ASP A 241 13.59 1.54 9.58
CA ASP A 241 14.10 1.94 8.27
C ASP A 241 14.74 3.34 8.25
N ARG A 242 14.30 4.22 9.15
CA ARG A 242 14.71 5.63 9.21
C ARG A 242 15.61 5.94 10.41
N TRP A 243 15.99 4.92 11.19
CA TRP A 243 16.75 5.13 12.41
C TRP A 243 18.14 5.70 12.12
N MET A 244 18.44 6.83 12.72
CA MET A 244 19.69 7.56 12.52
C MET A 244 20.36 7.96 13.86
N ASP A 245 20.00 7.29 14.96
CA ASP A 245 20.53 7.53 16.28
C ASP A 245 21.25 6.28 16.82
N THR A 246 21.64 6.28 18.09
CA THR A 246 22.36 5.18 18.72
C THR A 246 21.50 3.94 18.95
N ASP A 247 22.12 2.78 19.08
CA ASP A 247 21.45 1.54 19.47
C ASP A 247 20.78 1.64 20.84
N GLU A 248 21.32 2.46 21.74
CA GLU A 248 20.73 2.69 23.06
C GLU A 248 19.42 3.47 22.93
N ALA A 249 19.37 4.50 22.11
CA ALA A 249 18.16 5.25 21.81
C ALA A 249 17.11 4.38 21.11
N LEU A 250 17.53 3.50 20.19
CA LEU A 250 16.63 2.53 19.55
C LEU A 250 16.01 1.58 20.58
N ARG A 251 16.82 1.01 21.47
CA ARG A 251 16.31 0.15 22.54
C ARG A 251 15.36 0.88 23.47
N ALA A 252 15.68 2.10 23.88
CA ALA A 252 14.79 2.91 24.71
C ALA A 252 13.44 3.15 24.02
N TRP A 253 13.47 3.57 22.76
CA TRP A 253 12.26 3.79 21.96
C TRP A 253 11.40 2.53 21.82
N THR A 254 11.99 1.36 21.56
CA THR A 254 11.24 0.10 21.44
C THR A 254 10.67 -0.38 22.76
N LEU A 255 11.35 -0.14 23.88
CA LEU A 255 10.84 -0.45 25.22
C LEU A 255 9.62 0.44 25.55
N ASP A 256 9.69 1.73 25.25
CA ASP A 256 8.57 2.66 25.43
C ASP A 256 7.37 2.27 24.57
N PHE A 257 7.63 1.88 23.31
CA PHE A 257 6.61 1.43 22.38
C PHE A 257 5.87 0.19 22.91
N THR A 258 6.63 -0.82 23.34
CA THR A 258 6.09 -2.06 23.90
C THR A 258 5.30 -1.82 25.18
N SER A 259 5.84 -0.95 26.08
CA SER A 259 5.20 -0.62 27.35
C SER A 259 3.85 0.07 27.14
N ARG A 260 3.81 1.07 26.22
CA ARG A 260 2.57 1.78 25.85
C ARG A 260 1.51 0.82 25.32
N MET A 261 1.89 -0.04 24.36
CA MET A 261 0.95 -0.98 23.77
C MET A 261 0.39 -1.97 24.79
N ARG A 262 1.23 -2.51 25.67
CA ARG A 262 0.78 -3.41 26.74
C ARG A 262 -0.22 -2.72 27.68
N GLY A 263 -0.02 -1.44 27.98
CA GLY A 263 -0.89 -0.65 28.85
C GLY A 263 -2.12 -0.04 28.17
N SER A 264 -2.24 -0.15 26.84
CA SER A 264 -3.38 0.38 26.09
C SER A 264 -4.66 -0.42 26.31
N ASN A 265 -5.83 0.19 26.02
CA ASN A 265 -7.12 -0.51 26.08
C ASN A 265 -7.13 -1.73 25.15
N GLU A 266 -6.61 -1.60 23.93
CA GLU A 266 -6.50 -2.71 22.97
C GLU A 266 -5.58 -3.83 23.50
N GLY A 267 -4.41 -3.48 24.05
CA GLY A 267 -3.48 -4.45 24.63
C GLY A 267 -4.09 -5.20 25.82
N GLN A 268 -4.82 -4.50 26.69
CA GLN A 268 -5.51 -5.12 27.84
C GLN A 268 -6.69 -5.99 27.41
N GLU A 269 -7.47 -5.56 26.42
CA GLU A 269 -8.54 -6.39 25.83
C GLU A 269 -7.97 -7.68 25.22
N GLY A 270 -6.89 -7.58 24.43
CA GLY A 270 -6.25 -8.74 23.82
C GLY A 270 -5.72 -9.74 24.85
N LEU A 271 -5.06 -9.26 25.91
CA LEU A 271 -4.58 -10.12 27.00
C LEU A 271 -5.72 -10.76 27.78
N SER A 272 -6.76 -9.99 28.11
CA SER A 272 -7.93 -10.48 28.85
C SER A 272 -8.69 -11.52 28.04
N SER A 273 -8.98 -11.24 26.77
CA SER A 273 -9.69 -12.15 25.89
C SER A 273 -8.96 -13.49 25.74
N PHE A 274 -7.62 -13.47 25.62
CA PHE A 274 -6.80 -14.66 25.55
C PHE A 274 -6.88 -15.51 26.84
N LEU A 275 -6.76 -14.86 28.02
CA LEU A 275 -6.84 -15.55 29.31
C LEU A 275 -8.25 -16.11 29.58
N GLU A 276 -9.27 -15.39 29.17
CA GLU A 276 -10.69 -15.75 29.32
C GLU A 276 -11.17 -16.72 28.23
N LYS A 277 -10.34 -17.04 27.23
CA LYS A 277 -10.65 -17.91 26.09
C LYS A 277 -11.87 -17.45 25.30
N ARG A 278 -12.03 -16.14 25.11
CA ARG A 278 -13.05 -15.53 24.28
C ARG A 278 -12.42 -14.79 23.09
N SER A 279 -13.24 -14.42 22.09
CA SER A 279 -12.80 -13.53 21.04
C SER A 279 -12.59 -12.11 21.58
N PRO A 280 -11.54 -11.38 21.13
CA PRO A 280 -11.42 -9.97 21.42
C PRO A 280 -12.49 -9.16 20.67
N ASN A 281 -12.79 -7.97 21.16
CA ASN A 281 -13.88 -7.12 20.65
C ASN A 281 -13.71 -6.62 19.20
N TRP A 282 -12.48 -6.68 18.67
CA TRP A 282 -12.19 -6.30 17.28
C TRP A 282 -12.31 -7.44 16.27
N LYS A 283 -12.51 -8.67 16.74
CA LYS A 283 -12.78 -9.81 15.87
C LYS A 283 -14.30 -9.93 15.71
N GLU A 284 -14.78 -9.80 14.47
CA GLU A 284 -16.18 -10.05 14.16
C GLU A 284 -16.51 -11.50 14.57
N ASN A 285 -17.60 -11.69 15.28
CA ASN A 285 -18.06 -13.02 15.62
C ASN A 285 -18.46 -13.72 14.32
N GLU A 286 -17.89 -14.89 14.06
CA GLU A 286 -18.39 -15.80 13.04
C GLU A 286 -19.82 -16.20 13.46
N GLU A 287 -20.84 -15.69 12.76
CA GLU A 287 -22.23 -16.16 12.88
C GLU A 287 -22.39 -17.55 12.26
#